data_f34ac4d133d11af5b13f13e033dfc130
#
_entry.id   f34ac4d133d11af5b13f13e033dfc130
#
_cell.length_a   1.000
_cell.length_b   1.000
_cell.length_c   1.000
_cell.angle_alpha   90.00
_cell.angle_beta   90.00
_cell.angle_gamma   90.00
#
_symmetry.space_group_name_H-M   'P 1'
#
loop_
_entity.id
_entity.type
_entity.pdbx_description
1 polymer ?
#
loop_
_entity_poly.entity_id
_entity_poly.type
_entity_poly.pdbx_seq_one_letter_code
_entity_poly.pdbx_strand_id
1 'polypeptide(L)'
;MSADGTRWFLLDASPDVREQIAALPTARTTEPRHVPVEGIVLTDAELDHTLGIELLREGRALHLWATGSVLGTLERDSRVLPVTRAFACVDVTVLEADGMPAPLRYRDGAPSGLSVEAFAVAGDPPRFASANEPGHTVGVLVHDGITGGTCAFVPGCADLDDAVAGRLSGADVALLDGTFFTDDEPQRFGLGDRTATQMGHAPISGGSGTLARFAGLPCRHKVYTHINNTNLVLLEDSIERRAVERAGVVVGRDGMTFEI
;
A
#
# COMPACT_ATOMS: atom_id res chain seq x y z
N MET A 1 5.56 8.68 0.62
CA MET A 1 5.07 9.98 0.15
C MET A 1 5.54 11.10 1.05
N SER A 2 5.64 12.28 0.52
CA SER A 2 6.11 13.47 1.25
C SER A 2 5.48 14.72 0.65
N ALA A 3 5.14 15.71 1.48
CA ALA A 3 4.66 17.01 1.01
C ALA A 3 5.82 18.03 0.81
N ASP A 4 6.96 17.80 1.44
CA ASP A 4 8.10 18.74 1.45
C ASP A 4 9.39 18.14 0.88
N GLY A 5 9.36 16.88 0.44
CA GLY A 5 10.52 16.14 -0.08
C GLY A 5 11.54 15.74 0.98
N THR A 6 11.30 16.05 2.25
CA THR A 6 12.26 15.82 3.34
C THR A 6 11.74 14.88 4.43
N ARG A 7 10.46 14.95 4.76
CA ARG A 7 9.77 14.16 5.76
C ARG A 7 8.77 13.22 5.08
N TRP A 8 8.81 11.96 5.40
CA TRP A 8 8.14 10.92 4.63
C TRP A 8 7.11 10.15 5.46
N PHE A 9 5.97 9.85 4.84
CA PHE A 9 5.01 8.86 5.31
C PHE A 9 5.10 7.64 4.42
N LEU A 10 5.05 6.46 5.00
CA LEU A 10 4.97 5.19 4.27
C LEU A 10 3.50 4.84 4.00
N LEU A 11 3.25 4.19 2.88
CA LEU A 11 2.05 3.40 2.62
C LEU A 11 2.50 1.95 2.71
N ASP A 12 2.07 1.27 3.75
CA ASP A 12 2.57 0.00 4.24
C ASP A 12 4.07 0.00 4.58
N ALA A 13 4.54 -1.05 5.22
CA ALA A 13 5.93 -1.20 5.63
C ALA A 13 6.42 -2.63 5.38
N SER A 14 6.96 -2.87 4.19
CA SER A 14 7.51 -4.17 3.81
C SER A 14 8.79 -4.51 4.59
N PRO A 15 9.21 -5.78 4.60
CA PRO A 15 10.52 -6.16 5.14
C PRO A 15 11.70 -5.40 4.53
N ASP A 16 11.56 -4.92 3.29
CA ASP A 16 12.60 -4.18 2.54
C ASP A 16 12.67 -2.69 2.90
N VAL A 17 11.85 -2.24 3.84
CA VAL A 17 11.71 -0.83 4.24
C VAL A 17 13.05 -0.15 4.55
N ARG A 18 14.02 -0.89 5.10
CA ARG A 18 15.36 -0.34 5.43
C ARG A 18 16.13 0.07 4.19
N GLU A 19 16.09 -0.75 3.14
CA GLU A 19 16.74 -0.45 1.86
C GLU A 19 16.02 0.70 1.15
N GLN A 20 14.69 0.68 1.17
CA GLN A 20 13.85 1.73 0.61
C GLN A 20 14.13 3.09 1.27
N ILE A 21 14.20 3.14 2.61
CA ILE A 21 14.53 4.37 3.34
C ILE A 21 15.97 4.81 3.03
N ALA A 22 16.93 3.88 2.95
CA ALA A 22 18.32 4.23 2.64
C ALA A 22 18.49 4.83 1.22
N ALA A 23 17.56 4.54 0.31
CA ALA A 23 17.50 5.10 -1.03
C ALA A 23 16.89 6.51 -1.08
N LEU A 24 16.18 6.95 -0.02
CA LEU A 24 15.59 8.29 0.01
C LEU A 24 16.68 9.38 0.01
N PRO A 25 16.48 10.50 -0.72
CA PRO A 25 17.46 11.61 -0.75
C PRO A 25 17.80 12.14 0.64
N THR A 26 16.85 12.09 1.57
CA THR A 26 16.96 12.60 2.94
C THR A 26 17.46 11.58 3.97
N ALA A 27 17.75 10.35 3.56
CA ALA A 27 18.23 9.31 4.49
C ALA A 27 19.62 9.62 5.07
N ARG A 28 20.42 10.43 4.36
CA ARG A 28 21.77 10.80 4.76
C ARG A 28 21.77 12.16 5.43
N THR A 29 21.68 12.17 6.76
CA THR A 29 21.84 13.39 7.56
C THR A 29 23.03 13.25 8.50
N THR A 30 23.51 14.39 9.01
CA THR A 30 24.55 14.42 10.04
C THR A 30 23.99 14.19 11.45
N GLU A 31 22.66 14.12 11.57
CA GLU A 31 21.99 13.90 12.84
C GLU A 31 22.01 12.42 13.23
N PRO A 32 22.55 12.08 14.42
CA PRO A 32 22.52 10.71 14.91
C PRO A 32 21.07 10.20 15.06
N ARG A 33 20.80 9.00 14.58
CA ARG A 33 19.47 8.34 14.63
C ARG A 33 18.36 9.10 13.91
N HIS A 34 18.68 9.87 12.90
CA HIS A 34 17.66 10.47 12.06
C HIS A 34 16.93 9.38 11.25
N VAL A 35 15.61 9.33 11.41
CA VAL A 35 14.73 8.50 10.60
C VAL A 35 13.78 9.46 9.88
N PRO A 36 13.85 9.56 8.54
CA PRO A 36 13.03 10.53 7.78
C PRO A 36 11.55 10.13 7.71
N VAL A 37 11.17 8.99 8.29
CA VAL A 37 9.79 8.49 8.30
C VAL A 37 9.03 9.07 9.48
N GLU A 38 7.95 9.76 9.19
CA GLU A 38 7.06 10.41 10.17
C GLU A 38 5.96 9.48 10.68
N GLY A 39 5.52 8.55 9.83
CA GLY A 39 4.52 7.56 10.19
C GLY A 39 4.17 6.64 9.04
N ILE A 40 3.25 5.71 9.29
CA ILE A 40 2.86 4.65 8.36
C ILE A 40 1.34 4.60 8.27
N VAL A 41 0.82 4.58 7.06
CA VAL A 41 -0.58 4.26 6.76
C VAL A 41 -0.62 2.80 6.33
N LEU A 42 -1.47 1.99 6.96
CA LEU A 42 -1.59 0.57 6.67
C LEU A 42 -2.89 0.27 5.94
N THR A 43 -2.80 -0.54 4.88
CA THR A 43 -3.95 -1.01 4.10
C THR A 43 -4.52 -2.30 4.64
N ASP A 44 -3.70 -3.14 5.25
CA ASP A 44 -4.06 -4.40 5.88
C ASP A 44 -3.02 -4.83 6.94
N ALA A 45 -3.09 -6.06 7.43
CA ALA A 45 -2.17 -6.60 8.42
C ALA A 45 -1.32 -7.77 7.89
N GLU A 46 -1.20 -7.93 6.56
CA GLU A 46 -0.35 -8.96 5.98
C GLU A 46 1.13 -8.74 6.35
N LEU A 47 1.91 -9.81 6.39
CA LEU A 47 3.28 -9.75 6.87
C LEU A 47 4.19 -8.90 5.99
N ASP A 48 3.99 -8.94 4.69
CA ASP A 48 4.74 -8.13 3.73
C ASP A 48 4.37 -6.64 3.78
N HIS A 49 3.25 -6.28 4.41
CA HIS A 49 2.84 -4.89 4.66
C HIS A 49 3.23 -4.37 6.04
N THR A 50 3.58 -5.25 7.00
CA THR A 50 3.69 -4.86 8.40
C THR A 50 5.00 -5.24 9.09
N LEU A 51 5.79 -6.21 8.61
CA LEU A 51 7.04 -6.62 9.24
C LEU A 51 8.09 -5.50 9.29
N GLY A 52 8.03 -4.55 8.36
CA GLY A 52 8.90 -3.37 8.37
C GLY A 52 8.70 -2.46 9.58
N ILE A 53 7.54 -2.51 10.24
CA ILE A 53 7.26 -1.73 11.45
C ILE A 53 8.28 -2.04 12.55
N GLU A 54 8.58 -3.32 12.78
CA GLU A 54 9.55 -3.74 13.78
C GLU A 54 10.98 -3.31 13.44
N LEU A 55 11.28 -3.11 12.16
CA LEU A 55 12.59 -2.64 11.70
C LEU A 55 12.77 -1.13 11.93
N LEU A 56 11.69 -0.38 12.14
CA LEU A 56 11.68 1.05 12.42
C LEU A 56 11.68 1.39 13.91
N ARG A 57 11.76 0.39 14.79
CA ARG A 57 11.73 0.55 16.26
C ARG A 57 12.84 1.42 16.84
N GLU A 58 13.89 1.69 16.09
CA GLU A 58 15.00 2.56 16.53
C GLU A 58 14.61 4.04 16.59
N GLY A 59 13.47 4.41 16.00
CA GLY A 59 12.85 5.72 16.14
C GLY A 59 12.35 5.98 17.57
N ARG A 60 12.22 7.25 17.96
CA ARG A 60 11.68 7.61 19.29
C ARG A 60 10.17 7.46 19.36
N ALA A 61 9.49 7.71 18.27
CA ALA A 61 8.04 7.60 18.14
C ALA A 61 7.68 7.14 16.73
N LEU A 62 6.60 6.39 16.62
CA LEU A 62 6.01 5.93 15.37
C LEU A 62 4.52 6.24 15.42
N HIS A 63 3.97 6.82 14.37
CA HIS A 63 2.53 7.01 14.24
C HIS A 63 1.98 6.08 13.16
N LEU A 64 0.90 5.36 13.50
CA LEU A 64 0.19 4.46 12.57
C LEU A 64 -1.22 4.99 12.31
N TRP A 65 -1.60 5.00 11.04
CA TRP A 65 -2.97 5.20 10.58
C TRP A 65 -3.46 3.88 10.00
N ALA A 66 -4.47 3.30 10.59
CA ALA A 66 -5.02 2.02 10.14
C ALA A 66 -6.45 1.84 10.63
N THR A 67 -7.18 0.89 10.05
CA THR A 67 -8.51 0.53 10.54
C THR A 67 -8.43 -0.17 11.90
N GLY A 68 -9.56 -0.19 12.63
CA GLY A 68 -9.65 -0.93 13.89
C GLY A 68 -9.38 -2.42 13.74
N SER A 69 -9.79 -3.02 12.61
CA SER A 69 -9.57 -4.44 12.29
C SER A 69 -8.07 -4.74 12.07
N VAL A 70 -7.37 -3.90 11.31
CA VAL A 70 -5.92 -4.01 11.10
C VAL A 70 -5.18 -3.87 12.43
N LEU A 71 -5.45 -2.82 13.21
CA LEU A 71 -4.83 -2.60 14.52
C LEU A 71 -5.11 -3.76 15.48
N GLY A 72 -6.32 -4.31 15.45
CA GLY A 72 -6.70 -5.47 16.26
C GLY A 72 -5.87 -6.72 15.93
N THR A 73 -5.65 -6.99 14.64
CA THR A 73 -4.79 -8.10 14.17
C THR A 73 -3.34 -7.88 14.57
N LEU A 74 -2.81 -6.66 14.44
CA LEU A 74 -1.44 -6.33 14.87
C LEU A 74 -1.25 -6.42 16.39
N GLU A 75 -2.29 -6.15 17.16
CA GLU A 75 -2.25 -6.24 18.63
C GLU A 75 -2.35 -7.69 19.12
N ARG A 76 -3.30 -8.47 18.58
CA ARG A 76 -3.67 -9.78 19.12
C ARG A 76 -2.95 -10.94 18.44
N ASP A 77 -2.89 -10.92 17.11
CA ASP A 77 -2.55 -12.08 16.31
C ASP A 77 -1.07 -12.09 15.90
N SER A 78 -0.60 -11.10 15.14
CA SER A 78 0.81 -11.01 14.76
C SER A 78 1.73 -10.48 15.87
N ARG A 79 1.17 -9.79 16.87
CA ARG A 79 1.90 -9.19 18.00
C ARG A 79 2.90 -8.09 17.61
N VAL A 80 2.83 -7.58 16.40
CA VAL A 80 3.72 -6.49 15.93
C VAL A 80 3.62 -5.27 16.82
N LEU A 81 2.41 -4.84 17.21
CA LEU A 81 2.24 -3.66 18.08
C LEU A 81 2.84 -3.84 19.48
N PRO A 82 2.55 -4.92 20.23
CA PRO A 82 3.17 -5.15 21.53
C PRO A 82 4.70 -5.22 21.47
N VAL A 83 5.26 -5.87 20.44
CA VAL A 83 6.72 -5.95 20.26
C VAL A 83 7.29 -4.57 19.98
N THR A 84 6.72 -3.82 19.05
CA THR A 84 7.21 -2.48 18.70
C THR A 84 7.14 -1.52 19.88
N ARG A 85 6.04 -1.55 20.65
CA ARG A 85 5.86 -0.71 21.85
C ARG A 85 6.86 -0.98 22.96
N ALA A 86 7.50 -2.15 22.97
CA ALA A 86 8.60 -2.42 23.92
C ALA A 86 9.86 -1.59 23.65
N PHE A 87 9.99 -1.02 22.45
CA PHE A 87 11.17 -0.27 21.99
C PHE A 87 10.87 1.18 21.60
N ALA A 88 9.67 1.48 21.15
CA ALA A 88 9.27 2.79 20.65
C ALA A 88 7.89 3.20 21.19
N CYS A 89 7.66 4.50 21.31
CA CYS A 89 6.30 5.02 21.49
C CYS A 89 5.52 4.84 20.18
N VAL A 90 4.36 4.20 20.24
CA VAL A 90 3.50 3.99 19.07
C VAL A 90 2.16 4.66 19.30
N ASP A 91 1.94 5.76 18.58
CA ASP A 91 0.67 6.44 18.51
C ASP A 91 -0.17 5.84 17.35
N VAL A 92 -1.48 5.83 17.53
CA VAL A 92 -2.39 5.29 16.50
C VAL A 92 -3.53 6.27 16.23
N THR A 93 -3.89 6.37 14.94
CA THR A 93 -5.14 7.00 14.50
C THR A 93 -5.97 5.93 13.80
N VAL A 94 -7.17 5.70 14.31
CA VAL A 94 -8.11 4.75 13.71
C VAL A 94 -8.74 5.39 12.47
N LEU A 95 -8.64 4.71 11.35
CA LEU A 95 -9.32 5.06 10.10
C LEU A 95 -10.62 4.27 10.03
N GLU A 96 -11.70 4.96 9.64
CA GLU A 96 -12.96 4.31 9.30
C GLU A 96 -13.01 4.15 7.77
N ALA A 97 -13.31 2.94 7.31
CA ALA A 97 -13.52 2.70 5.88
C ALA A 97 -14.73 3.55 5.40
N ASP A 98 -14.54 4.28 4.31
CA ASP A 98 -15.49 5.27 3.78
C ASP A 98 -15.82 6.41 4.75
N GLY A 99 -14.94 6.64 5.72
CA GLY A 99 -15.00 7.74 6.69
C GLY A 99 -14.45 9.06 6.14
N MET A 100 -14.37 10.04 7.03
CA MET A 100 -13.77 11.34 6.70
C MET A 100 -12.23 11.23 6.61
N PRO A 101 -11.59 12.01 5.73
CA PRO A 101 -10.14 12.05 5.66
C PRO A 101 -9.49 12.42 7.00
N ALA A 102 -8.50 11.65 7.42
CA ALA A 102 -7.70 11.90 8.61
C ALA A 102 -6.41 12.66 8.25
N PRO A 103 -6.04 13.73 8.99
CA PRO A 103 -4.81 14.46 8.70
C PRO A 103 -3.58 13.62 9.04
N LEU A 104 -2.58 13.64 8.17
CA LEU A 104 -1.25 13.13 8.45
C LEU A 104 -0.44 14.24 9.13
N ARG A 105 -0.01 13.98 10.36
CA ARG A 105 0.79 14.95 11.13
C ARG A 105 2.22 14.47 11.27
N TYR A 106 3.15 15.40 11.23
CA TYR A 106 4.52 15.12 11.58
C TYR A 106 4.65 14.78 13.07
N ARG A 107 5.72 14.09 13.46
CA ARG A 107 5.97 13.69 14.86
C ARG A 107 6.07 14.85 15.85
N ASP A 108 6.41 16.04 15.36
CA ASP A 108 6.41 17.28 16.17
C ASP A 108 5.01 17.88 16.33
N GLY A 109 3.97 17.25 15.77
CA GLY A 109 2.58 17.71 15.78
C GLY A 109 2.23 18.71 14.69
N ALA A 110 3.21 19.19 13.91
CA ALA A 110 2.95 20.14 12.84
C ALA A 110 2.11 19.48 11.71
N PRO A 111 1.24 20.24 11.03
CA PRO A 111 0.49 19.72 9.90
C PRO A 111 1.43 19.45 8.72
N SER A 112 1.27 18.31 8.04
CA SER A 112 2.00 18.01 6.81
C SER A 112 1.37 18.63 5.56
N GLY A 113 0.11 18.99 5.63
CA GLY A 113 -0.71 19.35 4.47
C GLY A 113 -1.39 18.13 3.83
N LEU A 114 -0.95 16.90 4.17
CA LEU A 114 -1.53 15.67 3.65
C LEU A 114 -2.65 15.15 4.55
N SER A 115 -3.62 14.49 3.94
CA SER A 115 -4.64 13.69 4.64
C SER A 115 -4.85 12.36 3.91
N VAL A 116 -5.35 11.36 4.64
CA VAL A 116 -5.64 10.03 4.12
C VAL A 116 -7.09 9.65 4.40
N GLU A 117 -7.73 9.06 3.41
CA GLU A 117 -9.06 8.46 3.49
C GLU A 117 -8.93 6.96 3.19
N ALA A 118 -9.47 6.12 4.06
CA ALA A 118 -9.59 4.68 3.80
C ALA A 118 -10.92 4.38 3.14
N PHE A 119 -10.96 3.45 2.20
CA PHE A 119 -12.18 2.96 1.58
C PHE A 119 -12.18 1.44 1.47
N ALA A 120 -13.38 0.85 1.52
CA ALA A 120 -13.53 -0.59 1.47
C ALA A 120 -13.09 -1.16 0.12
N VAL A 121 -12.37 -2.29 0.16
CA VAL A 121 -12.06 -3.13 -0.99
C VAL A 121 -12.43 -4.58 -0.68
N ALA A 122 -12.68 -5.37 -1.71
CA ALA A 122 -12.89 -6.81 -1.55
C ALA A 122 -11.56 -7.48 -1.21
N GLY A 123 -11.51 -8.22 -0.11
CA GLY A 123 -10.34 -8.96 0.36
C GLY A 123 -10.67 -9.75 1.62
N ASP A 124 -9.88 -10.76 1.90
CA ASP A 124 -9.96 -11.57 3.11
C ASP A 124 -8.97 -11.04 4.16
N PRO A 125 -9.20 -11.30 5.47
CA PRO A 125 -8.22 -11.03 6.49
C PRO A 125 -6.98 -11.94 6.31
N PRO A 126 -5.81 -11.55 6.87
CA PRO A 126 -4.65 -12.41 6.92
C PRO A 126 -4.98 -13.80 7.48
N ARG A 127 -4.33 -14.85 6.94
CA ARG A 127 -4.60 -16.24 7.35
C ARG A 127 -4.43 -16.52 8.83
N PHE A 128 -3.65 -15.72 9.52
CA PHE A 128 -3.40 -15.80 10.96
C PHE A 128 -4.36 -14.93 11.79
N ALA A 129 -5.22 -14.14 11.15
CA ALA A 129 -6.17 -13.30 11.87
C ALA A 129 -7.23 -14.17 12.57
N SER A 130 -7.48 -13.89 13.83
CA SER A 130 -8.48 -14.59 14.65
C SER A 130 -9.90 -14.07 14.47
N ALA A 131 -10.07 -12.93 13.82
CA ALA A 131 -11.35 -12.31 13.54
C ALA A 131 -11.49 -11.99 12.04
N ASN A 132 -12.73 -11.99 11.55
CA ASN A 132 -13.08 -11.56 10.21
C ASN A 132 -14.11 -10.42 10.33
N GLU A 133 -13.61 -9.21 10.56
CA GLU A 133 -14.41 -8.00 10.71
C GLU A 133 -14.21 -7.10 9.48
N PRO A 134 -15.17 -6.23 9.10
CA PRO A 134 -14.98 -5.27 8.03
C PRO A 134 -13.73 -4.40 8.23
N GLY A 135 -13.07 -4.03 7.15
CA GLY A 135 -11.90 -3.17 7.19
C GLY A 135 -10.57 -3.89 7.42
N HIS A 136 -10.50 -5.21 7.26
CA HIS A 136 -9.24 -5.95 7.25
C HIS A 136 -8.34 -5.59 6.08
N THR A 137 -8.94 -5.26 4.95
CA THR A 137 -8.25 -4.79 3.75
C THR A 137 -8.96 -3.53 3.26
N VAL A 138 -8.21 -2.48 3.01
CA VAL A 138 -8.72 -1.20 2.51
C VAL A 138 -7.80 -0.65 1.41
N GLY A 139 -8.38 0.10 0.50
CA GLY A 139 -7.64 1.05 -0.30
C GLY A 139 -7.51 2.37 0.45
N VAL A 140 -6.51 3.17 0.09
CA VAL A 140 -6.34 4.51 0.65
C VAL A 140 -6.24 5.55 -0.45
N LEU A 141 -6.83 6.71 -0.22
CA LEU A 141 -6.71 7.89 -1.04
C LEU A 141 -6.00 8.98 -0.22
N VAL A 142 -4.88 9.43 -0.72
CA VAL A 142 -4.10 10.50 -0.10
C VAL A 142 -4.38 11.80 -0.84
N HIS A 143 -4.65 12.84 -0.10
CA HIS A 143 -4.90 14.18 -0.62
C HIS A 143 -3.81 15.13 -0.15
N ASP A 144 -3.27 15.91 -1.06
CA ASP A 144 -2.45 17.07 -0.73
C ASP A 144 -3.35 18.32 -0.70
N GLY A 145 -3.54 18.88 0.48
CA GLY A 145 -4.35 20.08 0.68
C GLY A 145 -3.70 21.37 0.15
N ILE A 146 -2.43 21.30 -0.28
CA ILE A 146 -1.69 22.45 -0.82
C ILE A 146 -1.80 22.48 -2.35
N THR A 147 -1.50 21.39 -3.01
CA THR A 147 -1.54 21.28 -4.48
C THR A 147 -2.92 20.90 -5.00
N GLY A 148 -3.73 20.25 -4.18
CA GLY A 148 -4.98 19.60 -4.58
C GLY A 148 -4.76 18.24 -5.23
N GLY A 149 -3.52 17.76 -5.30
CA GLY A 149 -3.16 16.48 -5.89
C GLY A 149 -3.65 15.29 -5.08
N THR A 150 -3.84 14.15 -5.75
CA THR A 150 -4.37 12.93 -5.15
C THR A 150 -3.62 11.68 -5.58
N CYS A 151 -3.38 10.77 -4.62
CA CYS A 151 -2.78 9.47 -4.88
C CYS A 151 -3.66 8.37 -4.28
N ALA A 152 -4.12 7.45 -5.12
CA ALA A 152 -4.84 6.25 -4.70
C ALA A 152 -3.85 5.07 -4.61
N PHE A 153 -3.92 4.29 -3.52
CA PHE A 153 -3.09 3.13 -3.28
C PHE A 153 -3.95 1.94 -2.84
N VAL A 154 -3.96 0.90 -3.65
CA VAL A 154 -4.77 -0.31 -3.49
C VAL A 154 -3.89 -1.53 -3.79
N PRO A 155 -3.02 -1.95 -2.85
CA PRO A 155 -2.06 -3.04 -3.07
C PRO A 155 -2.69 -4.44 -3.01
N GLY A 156 -3.85 -4.57 -2.35
CA GLY A 156 -4.62 -5.81 -2.28
C GLY A 156 -6.07 -5.56 -2.69
N CYS A 157 -6.54 -6.26 -3.73
CA CYS A 157 -7.88 -6.07 -4.26
C CYS A 157 -8.35 -7.33 -4.98
N ALA A 158 -9.36 -8.01 -4.44
CA ALA A 158 -9.92 -9.22 -5.07
C ALA A 158 -10.83 -8.91 -6.28
N ASP A 159 -11.33 -7.68 -6.40
CA ASP A 159 -12.16 -7.22 -7.51
C ASP A 159 -12.04 -5.70 -7.69
N LEU A 160 -11.78 -5.28 -8.92
CA LEU A 160 -11.86 -3.87 -9.30
C LEU A 160 -13.31 -3.53 -9.69
N ASP A 161 -14.18 -3.47 -8.69
CA ASP A 161 -15.59 -3.16 -8.88
C ASP A 161 -15.86 -1.67 -9.18
N ASP A 162 -17.14 -1.26 -9.30
CA ASP A 162 -17.51 0.12 -9.62
C ASP A 162 -17.14 1.10 -8.49
N ALA A 163 -17.21 0.64 -7.23
CA ALA A 163 -16.87 1.46 -6.09
C ALA A 163 -15.37 1.76 -6.05
N VAL A 164 -14.53 0.73 -6.16
CA VAL A 164 -13.07 0.88 -6.21
C VAL A 164 -12.64 1.69 -7.44
N ALA A 165 -13.18 1.37 -8.62
CA ALA A 165 -12.90 2.12 -9.85
C ALA A 165 -13.29 3.61 -9.72
N GLY A 166 -14.40 3.91 -9.04
CA GLY A 166 -14.82 5.27 -8.72
C GLY A 166 -13.81 6.01 -7.84
N ARG A 167 -13.24 5.33 -6.84
CA ARG A 167 -12.20 5.90 -5.96
C ARG A 167 -10.89 6.18 -6.69
N LEU A 168 -10.51 5.31 -7.62
CA LEU A 168 -9.32 5.51 -8.44
C LEU A 168 -9.51 6.61 -9.50
N SER A 169 -10.75 6.81 -9.96
CA SER A 169 -11.05 7.76 -11.03
C SER A 169 -10.73 9.19 -10.61
N GLY A 170 -9.97 9.89 -11.44
CA GLY A 170 -9.58 11.27 -11.18
C GLY A 170 -8.33 11.44 -10.31
N ALA A 171 -7.76 10.35 -9.79
CA ALA A 171 -6.49 10.43 -9.08
C ALA A 171 -5.35 10.82 -10.05
N ASP A 172 -4.41 11.65 -9.56
CA ASP A 172 -3.18 11.95 -10.32
C ASP A 172 -2.32 10.71 -10.45
N VAL A 173 -2.21 9.92 -9.37
CA VAL A 173 -1.53 8.63 -9.35
C VAL A 173 -2.44 7.57 -8.78
N ALA A 174 -2.67 6.50 -9.52
CA ALA A 174 -3.38 5.31 -9.05
C ALA A 174 -2.40 4.12 -9.06
N LEU A 175 -2.13 3.59 -7.87
CA LEU A 175 -1.31 2.41 -7.62
C LEU A 175 -2.25 1.25 -7.31
N LEU A 176 -2.37 0.28 -8.22
CA LEU A 176 -3.30 -0.84 -8.12
C LEU A 176 -2.54 -2.16 -7.97
N ASP A 177 -3.16 -3.11 -7.30
CA ASP A 177 -2.74 -4.49 -7.15
C ASP A 177 -2.37 -5.13 -8.50
N GLY A 178 -1.15 -5.58 -8.61
CA GLY A 178 -0.58 -6.26 -9.77
C GLY A 178 0.03 -7.60 -9.41
N THR A 179 -0.39 -8.23 -8.31
CA THR A 179 0.25 -9.41 -7.72
C THR A 179 0.41 -10.53 -8.73
N PHE A 180 -0.63 -10.89 -9.47
CA PHE A 180 -0.61 -11.98 -10.44
C PHE A 180 -1.08 -11.53 -11.83
N PHE A 181 -0.46 -12.06 -12.90
CA PHE A 181 -0.88 -11.76 -14.25
C PHE A 181 -2.14 -12.54 -14.67
N THR A 182 -2.21 -13.85 -14.34
CA THR A 182 -3.40 -14.69 -14.58
C THR A 182 -3.92 -15.28 -13.28
N ASP A 183 -5.21 -15.65 -13.26
CA ASP A 183 -5.84 -16.20 -12.05
C ASP A 183 -5.24 -17.55 -11.63
N ASP A 184 -4.77 -18.36 -12.57
CA ASP A 184 -4.14 -19.66 -12.35
C ASP A 184 -2.64 -19.60 -12.06
N GLU A 185 -2.04 -18.43 -12.05
CA GLU A 185 -0.60 -18.25 -11.85
C GLU A 185 -0.08 -18.89 -10.57
N PRO A 186 -0.73 -18.73 -9.39
CA PRO A 186 -0.25 -19.38 -8.17
C PRO A 186 -0.15 -20.91 -8.29
N GLN A 187 -1.13 -21.53 -8.91
CA GLN A 187 -1.17 -22.99 -9.13
C GLN A 187 -0.08 -23.43 -10.10
N ARG A 188 0.10 -22.69 -11.21
CA ARG A 188 1.12 -23.00 -12.23
C ARG A 188 2.55 -22.95 -11.70
N PHE A 189 2.82 -22.06 -10.74
CA PHE A 189 4.13 -21.93 -10.12
C PHE A 189 4.27 -22.65 -8.77
N GLY A 190 3.28 -23.48 -8.39
CA GLY A 190 3.36 -24.32 -7.21
C GLY A 190 3.27 -23.55 -5.88
N LEU A 191 2.63 -22.38 -5.86
CA LEU A 191 2.42 -21.59 -4.65
C LEU A 191 1.24 -22.13 -3.80
N GLY A 192 0.53 -23.14 -4.28
CA GLY A 192 -0.61 -23.78 -3.62
C GLY A 192 -1.75 -24.04 -4.60
N ASP A 193 -2.90 -24.45 -4.05
CA ASP A 193 -4.08 -24.83 -4.83
C ASP A 193 -5.07 -23.68 -5.06
N ARG A 194 -4.84 -22.53 -4.41
CA ARG A 194 -5.71 -21.33 -4.55
C ARG A 194 -5.36 -20.56 -5.81
N THR A 195 -6.40 -19.96 -6.44
CA THR A 195 -6.21 -18.99 -7.52
C THR A 195 -5.84 -17.61 -6.97
N ALA A 196 -5.42 -16.69 -7.85
CA ALA A 196 -5.15 -15.30 -7.48
C ALA A 196 -6.35 -14.65 -6.79
N THR A 197 -7.54 -14.76 -7.37
CA THR A 197 -8.79 -14.24 -6.79
C THR A 197 -9.11 -14.87 -5.43
N GLN A 198 -8.89 -16.17 -5.27
CA GLN A 198 -9.06 -16.86 -3.98
C GLN A 198 -8.00 -16.47 -2.94
N MET A 199 -6.93 -15.83 -3.36
CA MET A 199 -5.90 -15.26 -2.48
C MET A 199 -6.14 -13.79 -2.14
N GLY A 200 -7.21 -13.19 -2.66
CA GLY A 200 -7.55 -11.79 -2.42
C GLY A 200 -7.01 -10.82 -3.47
N HIS A 201 -6.51 -11.33 -4.61
CA HIS A 201 -5.90 -10.53 -5.67
C HIS A 201 -6.61 -10.74 -7.02
N ALA A 202 -7.18 -9.68 -7.58
CA ALA A 202 -7.69 -9.73 -8.94
C ALA A 202 -6.52 -9.86 -9.94
N PRO A 203 -6.57 -10.80 -10.90
CA PRO A 203 -5.49 -10.93 -11.86
C PRO A 203 -5.41 -9.70 -12.79
N ILE A 204 -4.25 -9.45 -13.38
CA ILE A 204 -4.08 -8.38 -14.37
C ILE A 204 -4.87 -8.69 -15.64
N SER A 205 -4.85 -9.95 -16.08
CA SER A 205 -5.43 -10.39 -17.38
C SER A 205 -6.52 -11.45 -17.20
N GLY A 206 -7.19 -11.78 -18.30
CA GLY A 206 -8.26 -12.77 -18.32
C GLY A 206 -9.65 -12.16 -18.17
N GLY A 207 -10.68 -13.03 -18.01
CA GLY A 207 -12.09 -12.61 -17.95
C GLY A 207 -12.44 -11.73 -16.73
N SER A 208 -11.77 -11.95 -15.62
CA SER A 208 -11.83 -11.14 -14.39
C SER A 208 -10.66 -10.16 -14.25
N GLY A 209 -9.90 -9.96 -15.33
CA GLY A 209 -8.68 -9.16 -15.30
C GLY A 209 -8.94 -7.66 -15.16
N THR A 210 -8.08 -7.00 -14.39
CA THR A 210 -8.21 -5.58 -14.09
C THR A 210 -7.71 -4.67 -15.23
N LEU A 211 -6.86 -5.16 -16.14
CA LEU A 211 -6.11 -4.34 -17.09
C LEU A 211 -7.00 -3.46 -17.98
N ALA A 212 -8.03 -4.04 -18.61
CA ALA A 212 -8.88 -3.29 -19.53
C ALA A 212 -9.64 -2.17 -18.81
N ARG A 213 -10.14 -2.48 -17.60
CA ARG A 213 -10.87 -1.52 -16.77
C ARG A 213 -9.95 -0.44 -16.25
N PHE A 214 -8.83 -0.81 -15.65
CA PHE A 214 -7.85 0.12 -15.09
C PHE A 214 -7.27 1.06 -16.15
N ALA A 215 -6.94 0.53 -17.34
CA ALA A 215 -6.47 1.34 -18.47
C ALA A 215 -7.49 2.41 -18.88
N GLY A 216 -8.79 2.10 -18.81
CA GLY A 216 -9.89 3.01 -19.16
C GLY A 216 -10.19 4.09 -18.13
N LEU A 217 -9.66 4.01 -16.89
CA LEU A 217 -9.94 5.01 -15.87
C LEU A 217 -9.26 6.35 -16.20
N PRO A 218 -9.91 7.48 -15.86
CA PRO A 218 -9.37 8.83 -16.10
C PRO A 218 -8.33 9.23 -15.02
N CYS A 219 -7.24 8.43 -14.89
CA CYS A 219 -6.13 8.73 -14.01
C CYS A 219 -4.94 9.24 -14.83
N ARG A 220 -4.17 10.18 -14.30
CA ARG A 220 -2.98 10.72 -14.97
C ARG A 220 -1.86 9.66 -15.05
N HIS A 221 -1.57 8.98 -13.93
CA HIS A 221 -0.62 7.89 -13.85
C HIS A 221 -1.30 6.64 -13.32
N LYS A 222 -1.23 5.55 -14.07
CA LYS A 222 -1.77 4.24 -13.72
C LYS A 222 -0.62 3.26 -13.56
N VAL A 223 -0.48 2.67 -12.38
CA VAL A 223 0.68 1.85 -12.02
C VAL A 223 0.22 0.57 -11.36
N TYR A 224 0.67 -0.58 -11.85
CA TYR A 224 0.59 -1.82 -11.09
C TYR A 224 1.72 -1.88 -10.08
N THR A 225 1.37 -2.14 -8.83
CA THR A 225 2.27 -2.33 -7.70
C THR A 225 2.02 -3.67 -7.03
N HIS A 226 2.70 -3.99 -5.94
CA HIS A 226 2.50 -5.25 -5.19
C HIS A 226 2.64 -6.49 -6.09
N ILE A 227 3.72 -6.58 -6.86
CA ILE A 227 3.90 -7.59 -7.89
C ILE A 227 4.62 -8.80 -7.30
N ASN A 228 4.00 -10.00 -7.38
CA ASN A 228 4.64 -11.21 -6.93
C ASN A 228 5.83 -11.59 -7.83
N ASN A 229 6.85 -12.21 -7.26
CA ASN A 229 8.08 -12.61 -7.97
C ASN A 229 7.85 -13.68 -9.06
N THR A 230 6.70 -14.35 -9.08
CA THR A 230 6.30 -15.26 -10.15
C THR A 230 5.67 -14.56 -11.35
N ASN A 231 5.25 -13.30 -11.17
CA ASN A 231 4.56 -12.56 -12.21
C ASN A 231 5.52 -12.15 -13.34
N LEU A 232 5.25 -12.65 -14.55
CA LEU A 232 6.09 -12.42 -15.71
C LEU A 232 6.16 -10.95 -16.15
N VAL A 233 5.29 -10.06 -15.63
CA VAL A 233 5.40 -8.61 -15.90
C VAL A 233 6.71 -8.02 -15.39
N LEU A 234 7.40 -8.68 -14.45
CA LEU A 234 8.71 -8.27 -13.97
C LEU A 234 9.82 -8.42 -15.03
N LEU A 235 9.61 -9.28 -16.01
CA LEU A 235 10.56 -9.48 -17.10
C LEU A 235 10.30 -8.43 -18.20
N GLU A 236 11.29 -7.57 -18.47
CA GLU A 236 11.13 -6.45 -19.42
C GLU A 236 10.72 -6.88 -20.84
N ASP A 237 11.16 -8.05 -21.28
CA ASP A 237 10.89 -8.59 -22.63
C ASP A 237 9.69 -9.56 -22.67
N SER A 238 8.92 -9.72 -21.59
CA SER A 238 7.77 -10.61 -21.57
C SER A 238 6.60 -10.09 -22.41
N ILE A 239 5.73 -10.99 -22.83
CA ILE A 239 4.50 -10.60 -23.54
C ILE A 239 3.50 -9.96 -22.56
N GLU A 240 3.54 -10.37 -21.31
CA GLU A 240 2.76 -9.85 -20.19
C GLU A 240 3.10 -8.37 -19.93
N ARG A 241 4.39 -8.06 -19.81
CA ARG A 241 4.88 -6.68 -19.66
C ARG A 241 4.43 -5.80 -20.81
N ARG A 242 4.66 -6.26 -22.04
CA ARG A 242 4.23 -5.52 -23.23
C ARG A 242 2.72 -5.34 -23.32
N ALA A 243 1.92 -6.26 -22.79
CA ALA A 243 0.46 -6.11 -22.75
C ALA A 243 0.05 -4.95 -21.83
N VAL A 244 0.62 -4.87 -20.64
CA VAL A 244 0.39 -3.80 -19.66
C VAL A 244 0.80 -2.45 -20.24
N GLU A 245 2.01 -2.35 -20.78
CA GLU A 245 2.54 -1.09 -21.33
C GLU A 245 1.77 -0.58 -22.55
N ARG A 246 1.32 -1.49 -23.46
CA ARG A 246 0.47 -1.12 -24.58
C ARG A 246 -0.91 -0.60 -24.16
N ALA A 247 -1.40 -1.02 -23.01
CA ALA A 247 -2.63 -0.49 -22.44
C ALA A 247 -2.44 0.89 -21.77
N GLY A 248 -1.22 1.44 -21.75
CA GLY A 248 -0.92 2.72 -21.12
C GLY A 248 -0.82 2.64 -19.59
N VAL A 249 -0.58 1.45 -19.05
CA VAL A 249 -0.36 1.21 -17.63
C VAL A 249 1.12 0.94 -17.38
N VAL A 250 1.66 1.46 -16.29
CA VAL A 250 3.07 1.29 -15.92
C VAL A 250 3.19 0.11 -14.95
N VAL A 251 4.26 -0.66 -15.08
CA VAL A 251 4.66 -1.64 -14.07
C VAL A 251 5.58 -0.94 -13.07
N GLY A 252 5.16 -0.91 -11.80
CA GLY A 252 5.89 -0.27 -10.71
C GLY A 252 7.28 -0.89 -10.52
N ARG A 253 8.22 -0.07 -10.11
CA ARG A 253 9.57 -0.48 -9.72
C ARG A 253 10.11 0.47 -8.67
N ASP A 254 11.03 -0.03 -7.87
CA ASP A 254 11.67 0.75 -6.82
C ASP A 254 12.35 2.00 -7.38
N GLY A 255 12.27 3.09 -6.63
CA GLY A 255 12.83 4.37 -7.01
C GLY A 255 11.98 5.21 -7.97
N MET A 256 10.79 4.73 -8.41
CA MET A 256 9.87 5.59 -9.15
C MET A 256 9.33 6.71 -8.27
N THR A 257 9.28 7.92 -8.83
CA THR A 257 8.72 9.11 -8.16
C THR A 257 7.66 9.76 -9.02
N PHE A 258 6.61 10.26 -8.39
CA PHE A 258 5.54 11.01 -9.02
C PHE A 258 5.35 12.31 -8.24
N GLU A 259 5.22 13.42 -8.97
CA GLU A 259 4.84 14.72 -8.42
C GLU A 259 3.37 15.00 -8.78
N ILE A 260 2.58 15.35 -7.77
CA ILE A 260 1.13 15.55 -7.88
C ILE A 260 0.67 16.88 -7.30
#